data_7d44df541f105e3e9b0ed25132abf29f
#
_entry.id   7d44df541f105e3e9b0ed25132abf29f
#
_cell.length_a   1.000
_cell.length_b   1.000
_cell.length_c   1.000
_cell.angle_alpha   90.00
_cell.angle_beta   90.00
_cell.angle_gamma   90.00
#
_symmetry.space_group_name_H-M   'P 1'
#
loop_
_entity.id
_entity.type
_entity.pdbx_description
1 polymer ?
#
loop_
_entity_poly.entity_id
_entity_poly.type
_entity_poly.pdbx_seq_one_letter_code
_entity_poly.pdbx_strand_id
1 'polypeptide(L)'
;IYRKNSSLVPRVFLLRAGFTAVQEIGAEINRLNLLVSRWGRNSMSLSTVSKALKTLAEDLIISRNATIRLVQPDKLLEALERNFSPPLIREKVRLRLEAEGAARQDTLADLSRALELPLVATGLSSVSQYAAMQRGDVLSVYCPRLEGLLERLGGREDDRFPNLELLETDDETVYFDARQGGNFLWASPIQVYLELMTGDKRDRETAGQVKEVILKGSTQVTP
;
A
#
# COMPACT_ATOMS: atom_id res chain seq x y z
N ILE A 1 2.44 -7.06 15.97
CA ILE A 1 3.11 -7.17 14.67
C ILE A 1 2.20 -6.82 13.49
N TYR A 2 0.88 -6.77 13.68
CA TYR A 2 -0.10 -6.53 12.62
C TYR A 2 -0.42 -5.05 12.38
N ARG A 3 0.35 -4.11 12.99
CA ARG A 3 0.13 -2.66 12.92
C ARG A 3 1.37 -1.93 12.44
N LYS A 4 1.17 -0.79 11.78
CA LYS A 4 2.23 0.12 11.30
C LYS A 4 3.34 -0.65 10.58
N ASN A 5 4.58 -0.19 10.64
CA ASN A 5 5.71 -0.79 9.93
C ASN A 5 5.97 -2.28 10.26
N SER A 6 5.64 -2.75 11.48
CA SER A 6 5.76 -4.17 11.78
C SER A 6 4.80 -5.04 10.97
N SER A 7 3.71 -4.48 10.45
CA SER A 7 2.77 -5.18 9.57
C SER A 7 3.33 -5.50 8.18
N LEU A 8 4.46 -4.90 7.80
CA LEU A 8 5.12 -5.21 6.53
C LEU A 8 5.63 -6.66 6.48
N VAL A 9 6.02 -7.22 7.65
CA VAL A 9 6.43 -8.63 7.73
C VAL A 9 5.29 -9.59 7.40
N PRO A 10 4.09 -9.51 8.03
CA PRO A 10 2.96 -10.33 7.60
C PRO A 10 2.51 -10.02 6.17
N ARG A 11 2.54 -8.76 5.71
CA ARG A 11 2.12 -8.41 4.34
C ARG A 11 2.98 -9.07 3.27
N VAL A 12 4.31 -9.18 3.48
CA VAL A 12 5.20 -9.79 2.47
C VAL A 12 4.88 -11.26 2.24
N PHE A 13 4.35 -11.99 3.23
CA PHE A 13 3.92 -13.37 3.06
C PHE A 13 2.67 -13.54 2.18
N LEU A 14 1.82 -12.52 2.10
CA LEU A 14 0.69 -12.50 1.15
C LEU A 14 1.14 -12.25 -0.30
N LEU A 15 2.36 -11.74 -0.49
CA LEU A 15 2.95 -11.50 -1.82
C LEU A 15 3.81 -12.67 -2.27
N ARG A 16 4.49 -13.32 -1.32
CA ARG A 16 5.36 -14.48 -1.54
C ARG A 16 5.23 -15.44 -0.37
N ALA A 17 4.65 -16.61 -0.63
CA ALA A 17 4.24 -17.57 0.39
C ALA A 17 5.41 -18.26 1.14
N GLY A 18 6.66 -18.16 0.68
CA GLY A 18 7.79 -18.84 1.29
C GLY A 18 9.14 -18.15 1.14
N PHE A 19 10.00 -18.34 2.16
CA PHE A 19 11.35 -17.80 2.24
C PHE A 19 12.30 -18.85 2.85
N THR A 20 13.58 -18.79 2.48
CA THR A 20 14.62 -19.69 2.99
C THR A 20 15.32 -19.13 4.23
N ALA A 21 15.39 -17.80 4.36
CA ALA A 21 16.11 -17.12 5.44
C ALA A 21 15.42 -15.82 5.88
N VAL A 22 15.68 -15.42 7.13
CA VAL A 22 15.17 -14.17 7.72
C VAL A 22 15.69 -12.95 6.95
N GLN A 23 16.95 -13.00 6.50
CA GLN A 23 17.57 -11.94 5.70
C GLN A 23 16.86 -11.71 4.38
N GLU A 24 16.39 -12.78 3.73
CA GLU A 24 15.64 -12.72 2.48
C GLU A 24 14.30 -11.97 2.67
N ILE A 25 13.61 -12.21 3.79
CA ILE A 25 12.38 -11.49 4.14
C ILE A 25 12.65 -9.99 4.32
N GLY A 26 13.70 -9.65 5.08
CA GLY A 26 14.09 -8.26 5.29
C GLY A 26 14.47 -7.54 3.99
N ALA A 27 15.24 -8.20 3.13
CA ALA A 27 15.64 -7.68 1.83
C ALA A 27 14.41 -7.43 0.93
N GLU A 28 13.48 -8.36 0.89
CA GLU A 28 12.25 -8.24 0.09
C GLU A 28 11.35 -7.10 0.59
N ILE A 29 11.17 -6.96 1.90
CA ILE A 29 10.42 -5.85 2.49
C ILE A 29 11.04 -4.51 2.11
N ASN A 30 12.37 -4.39 2.24
CA ASN A 30 13.07 -3.15 1.92
C ASN A 30 13.01 -2.82 0.41
N ARG A 31 13.05 -3.84 -0.44
CA ARG A 31 12.90 -3.69 -1.90
C ARG A 31 11.52 -3.17 -2.29
N LEU A 32 10.47 -3.70 -1.66
CA LEU A 32 9.07 -3.35 -1.95
C LEU A 32 8.64 -2.03 -1.34
N ASN A 33 9.35 -1.53 -0.33
CA ASN A 33 9.02 -0.28 0.32
C ASN A 33 9.66 0.92 -0.42
N LEU A 34 8.85 1.76 -1.07
CA LEU A 34 9.33 2.88 -1.86
C LEU A 34 10.06 3.94 -1.01
N LEU A 35 9.71 4.12 0.25
CA LEU A 35 10.40 5.07 1.13
C LEU A 35 11.82 4.59 1.49
N VAL A 36 12.03 3.28 1.53
CA VAL A 36 13.36 2.69 1.76
C VAL A 36 14.15 2.64 0.45
N SER A 37 13.57 2.03 -0.60
CA SER A 37 14.27 1.72 -1.85
C SER A 37 14.55 2.93 -2.74
N ARG A 38 13.69 3.96 -2.69
CA ARG A 38 13.82 5.16 -3.54
C ARG A 38 14.09 6.43 -2.75
N TRP A 39 13.64 6.52 -1.50
CA TRP A 39 13.72 7.75 -0.71
C TRP A 39 14.72 7.68 0.45
N GLY A 40 15.47 6.59 0.56
CA GLY A 40 16.61 6.45 1.46
C GLY A 40 16.28 6.36 2.95
N ARG A 41 15.05 5.97 3.32
CA ARG A 41 14.71 5.71 4.72
C ARG A 41 15.43 4.47 5.27
N ASN A 42 15.52 4.39 6.59
CA ASN A 42 16.14 3.27 7.28
C ASN A 42 15.42 1.95 6.94
N SER A 43 16.20 0.95 6.60
CA SER A 43 15.71 -0.41 6.33
C SER A 43 15.13 -1.06 7.57
N MET A 44 14.18 -1.99 7.36
CA MET A 44 13.63 -2.81 8.44
C MET A 44 14.72 -3.69 9.06
N SER A 45 14.85 -3.65 10.38
CA SER A 45 15.86 -4.43 11.09
C SER A 45 15.52 -5.92 11.13
N LEU A 46 16.54 -6.79 11.05
CA LEU A 46 16.37 -8.23 11.19
C LEU A 46 15.79 -8.63 12.55
N SER A 47 16.03 -7.84 13.59
CA SER A 47 15.43 -8.04 14.91
C SER A 47 13.90 -7.88 14.86
N THR A 48 13.40 -6.87 14.15
CA THR A 48 11.96 -6.67 13.94
C THR A 48 11.36 -7.84 13.16
N VAL A 49 12.02 -8.26 12.09
CA VAL A 49 11.58 -9.43 11.29
C VAL A 49 11.53 -10.68 12.16
N SER A 50 12.58 -10.97 12.92
CA SER A 50 12.65 -12.17 13.78
C SER A 50 11.56 -12.19 14.85
N LYS A 51 11.27 -11.06 15.49
CA LYS A 51 10.18 -10.93 16.46
C LYS A 51 8.81 -11.19 15.81
N ALA A 52 8.58 -10.62 14.64
CA ALA A 52 7.34 -10.83 13.91
C ALA A 52 7.15 -12.30 13.49
N LEU A 53 8.21 -12.97 13.02
CA LEU A 53 8.18 -14.39 12.67
C LEU A 53 7.88 -15.29 13.87
N LYS A 54 8.37 -14.93 15.06
CA LYS A 54 8.05 -15.68 16.29
C LYS A 54 6.54 -15.63 16.56
N THR A 55 5.95 -14.44 16.54
CA THR A 55 4.51 -14.28 16.76
C THR A 55 3.67 -14.96 15.67
N LEU A 56 4.06 -14.82 14.38
CA LEU A 56 3.36 -15.49 13.29
C LEU A 56 3.38 -17.03 13.41
N ALA A 57 4.47 -17.60 13.94
CA ALA A 57 4.58 -19.03 14.20
C ALA A 57 3.74 -19.45 15.44
N GLU A 58 3.73 -18.65 16.51
CA GLU A 58 2.88 -18.86 17.69
C GLU A 58 1.40 -18.80 17.33
N ASP A 59 1.01 -17.89 16.40
CA ASP A 59 -0.34 -17.78 15.86
C ASP A 59 -0.69 -18.89 14.84
N LEU A 60 0.25 -19.81 14.54
CA LEU A 60 0.11 -20.87 13.54
C LEU A 60 -0.18 -20.37 12.12
N ILE A 61 0.19 -19.14 11.81
CA ILE A 61 0.01 -18.51 10.48
C ILE A 61 1.11 -18.95 9.52
N ILE A 62 2.33 -19.13 10.04
CA ILE A 62 3.48 -19.64 9.28
C ILE A 62 4.01 -20.94 9.91
N SER A 63 4.65 -21.77 9.07
CA SER A 63 5.51 -22.86 9.53
C SER A 63 6.99 -22.46 9.40
N ARG A 64 7.84 -22.96 10.32
CA ARG A 64 9.29 -22.69 10.35
C ARG A 64 10.06 -23.99 10.44
N ASN A 65 10.05 -24.76 9.36
CA ASN A 65 10.80 -26.01 9.23
C ASN A 65 12.08 -25.74 8.39
N ALA A 66 12.29 -26.48 7.31
CA ALA A 66 13.37 -26.21 6.36
C ALA A 66 13.23 -24.85 5.65
N THR A 67 12.00 -24.38 5.51
CA THR A 67 11.65 -23.07 4.94
C THR A 67 10.63 -22.37 5.84
N ILE A 68 10.55 -21.04 5.74
CA ILE A 68 9.55 -20.24 6.43
C ILE A 68 8.39 -20.05 5.45
N ARG A 69 7.24 -20.67 5.71
CA ARG A 69 6.10 -20.69 4.77
C ARG A 69 4.81 -20.20 5.39
N LEU A 70 4.05 -19.44 4.62
CA LEU A 70 2.66 -19.11 4.93
C LEU A 70 1.81 -20.39 4.84
N VAL A 71 1.03 -20.68 5.89
CA VAL A 71 0.14 -21.86 5.93
C VAL A 71 -1.33 -21.47 6.08
N GLN A 72 -1.62 -20.28 6.61
CA GLN A 72 -2.99 -19.79 6.82
C GLN A 72 -3.17 -18.37 6.26
N PRO A 73 -3.25 -18.17 4.92
CA PRO A 73 -3.33 -16.86 4.31
C PRO A 73 -4.60 -16.09 4.70
N ASP A 74 -5.75 -16.74 4.80
CA ASP A 74 -7.01 -16.11 5.25
C ASP A 74 -6.88 -15.56 6.68
N LYS A 75 -6.38 -16.37 7.60
CA LYS A 75 -6.17 -15.96 8.99
C LYS A 75 -5.17 -14.80 9.10
N LEU A 76 -4.15 -14.79 8.24
CA LEU A 76 -3.20 -13.68 8.17
C LEU A 76 -3.89 -12.38 7.75
N LEU A 77 -4.69 -12.44 6.69
CA LEU A 77 -5.41 -11.28 6.18
C LEU A 77 -6.42 -10.75 7.19
N GLU A 78 -7.16 -11.64 7.88
CA GLU A 78 -8.07 -11.27 8.97
C GLU A 78 -7.34 -10.65 10.17
N ALA A 79 -6.14 -11.12 10.50
CA ALA A 79 -5.34 -10.54 11.58
C ALA A 79 -4.86 -9.12 11.21
N LEU A 80 -4.48 -8.89 9.96
CA LEU A 80 -4.16 -7.56 9.43
C LEU A 80 -5.37 -6.63 9.49
N GLU A 81 -6.54 -7.09 9.02
CA GLU A 81 -7.78 -6.33 9.02
C GLU A 81 -8.18 -5.89 10.43
N ARG A 82 -8.28 -6.84 11.39
CA ARG A 82 -8.65 -6.54 12.78
C ARG A 82 -7.72 -5.54 13.47
N ASN A 83 -6.51 -5.42 13.01
CA ASN A 83 -5.49 -4.54 13.59
C ASN A 83 -5.19 -3.32 12.72
N PHE A 84 -5.86 -3.17 11.58
CA PHE A 84 -5.65 -2.04 10.69
C PHE A 84 -6.14 -0.74 11.35
N SER A 85 -5.38 0.30 11.17
CA SER A 85 -5.78 1.68 11.39
C SER A 85 -5.35 2.50 10.18
N PRO A 86 -6.18 3.45 9.72
CA PRO A 86 -5.79 4.34 8.63
C PRO A 86 -4.46 5.04 8.91
N PRO A 87 -3.69 5.38 7.87
CA PRO A 87 -2.44 6.12 8.03
C PRO A 87 -2.70 7.49 8.67
N LEU A 88 -1.75 7.94 9.48
CA LEU A 88 -1.80 9.29 10.02
C LEU A 88 -1.50 10.28 8.90
N ILE A 89 -2.47 11.13 8.57
CA ILE A 89 -2.31 12.22 7.61
C ILE A 89 -1.86 13.46 8.38
N ARG A 90 -0.70 14.02 8.00
CA ARG A 90 -0.13 15.24 8.59
C ARG A 90 -0.80 16.49 8.04
N GLU A 91 -0.97 16.50 6.73
CA GLU A 91 -1.58 17.59 6.00
C GLU A 91 -2.40 17.04 4.83
N LYS A 92 -3.47 17.75 4.50
CA LYS A 92 -4.39 17.40 3.43
C LYS A 92 -4.71 18.63 2.62
N VAL A 93 -4.48 18.55 1.31
CA VAL A 93 -4.77 19.64 0.37
C VAL A 93 -5.70 19.13 -0.71
N ARG A 94 -6.74 19.90 -1.00
CA ARG A 94 -7.69 19.64 -2.09
C ARG A 94 -7.51 20.64 -3.21
N LEU A 95 -7.37 20.13 -4.41
CA LEU A 95 -7.04 20.93 -5.59
C LEU A 95 -8.02 20.65 -6.72
N ARG A 96 -8.27 21.69 -7.52
CA ARG A 96 -8.84 21.58 -8.85
C ARG A 96 -7.74 21.78 -9.87
N LEU A 97 -7.39 20.72 -10.61
CA LEU A 97 -6.49 20.76 -11.75
C LEU A 97 -7.29 20.91 -13.05
N GLU A 98 -6.71 21.56 -14.07
CA GLU A 98 -7.30 21.57 -15.41
C GLU A 98 -7.26 20.18 -16.06
N ALA A 99 -6.19 19.42 -15.79
CA ALA A 99 -6.05 18.05 -16.28
C ALA A 99 -7.04 17.11 -15.58
N GLU A 100 -7.68 16.24 -16.37
CA GLU A 100 -8.66 15.24 -15.90
C GLU A 100 -8.26 13.83 -16.32
N GLY A 101 -8.80 12.82 -15.65
CA GLY A 101 -8.60 11.41 -16.00
C GLY A 101 -7.13 11.02 -16.12
N ALA A 102 -6.76 10.43 -17.25
CA ALA A 102 -5.40 9.95 -17.51
C ALA A 102 -4.38 11.10 -17.57
N ALA A 103 -4.72 12.26 -18.12
CA ALA A 103 -3.82 13.42 -18.20
C ALA A 103 -3.40 13.93 -16.80
N ARG A 104 -4.31 13.86 -15.80
CA ARG A 104 -3.98 14.17 -14.41
C ARG A 104 -2.99 13.16 -13.83
N GLN A 105 -3.17 11.88 -14.11
CA GLN A 105 -2.25 10.81 -13.68
C GLN A 105 -0.87 10.99 -14.30
N ASP A 106 -0.78 11.34 -15.60
CA ASP A 106 0.47 11.60 -16.29
C ASP A 106 1.20 12.81 -15.69
N THR A 107 0.49 13.91 -15.42
CA THR A 107 1.04 15.09 -14.74
C THR A 107 1.65 14.72 -13.38
N LEU A 108 0.94 13.94 -12.57
CA LEU A 108 1.43 13.49 -11.27
C LEU A 108 2.62 12.53 -11.40
N ALA A 109 2.62 11.65 -12.40
CA ALA A 109 3.72 10.75 -12.68
C ALA A 109 5.00 11.49 -13.08
N ASP A 110 4.87 12.53 -13.91
CA ASP A 110 5.98 13.39 -14.31
C ASP A 110 6.56 14.15 -13.14
N LEU A 111 5.71 14.72 -12.27
CA LEU A 111 6.14 15.39 -11.04
C LEU A 111 6.78 14.41 -10.06
N SER A 112 6.23 13.22 -9.90
CA SER A 112 6.82 12.16 -9.07
C SER A 112 8.25 11.83 -9.49
N ARG A 113 8.50 11.74 -10.80
CA ARG A 113 9.83 11.50 -11.35
C ARG A 113 10.76 12.71 -11.20
N ALA A 114 10.28 13.91 -11.53
CA ALA A 114 11.08 15.13 -11.48
C ALA A 114 11.48 15.54 -10.05
N LEU A 115 10.67 15.18 -9.05
CA LEU A 115 10.92 15.48 -7.63
C LEU A 115 11.51 14.28 -6.88
N GLU A 116 11.68 13.14 -7.54
CA GLU A 116 12.04 11.85 -6.92
C GLU A 116 11.14 11.50 -5.72
N LEU A 117 9.86 11.89 -5.80
CA LEU A 117 8.88 11.81 -4.73
C LEU A 117 7.88 10.67 -5.03
N PRO A 118 7.76 9.62 -4.21
CA PRO A 118 6.79 8.57 -4.45
C PRO A 118 5.37 9.09 -4.23
N LEU A 119 4.61 9.25 -5.31
CA LEU A 119 3.18 9.57 -5.29
C LEU A 119 2.40 8.28 -5.53
N VAL A 120 1.57 7.88 -4.57
CA VAL A 120 0.81 6.63 -4.63
C VAL A 120 -0.67 6.93 -4.44
N ALA A 121 -1.54 6.50 -5.38
CA ALA A 121 -2.99 6.60 -5.17
C ALA A 121 -3.39 5.87 -3.88
N THR A 122 -4.36 6.43 -3.14
CA THR A 122 -4.90 5.77 -1.93
C THR A 122 -5.53 4.43 -2.30
N GLY A 123 -5.75 3.58 -1.31
CA GLY A 123 -6.42 2.30 -1.54
C GLY A 123 -7.79 2.49 -2.18
N LEU A 124 -8.57 3.46 -1.70
CA LEU A 124 -9.88 3.77 -2.27
C LEU A 124 -9.81 4.27 -3.72
N SER A 125 -8.81 5.08 -4.08
CA SER A 125 -8.59 5.53 -5.46
C SER A 125 -8.05 4.41 -6.36
N SER A 126 -7.45 3.37 -5.78
CA SER A 126 -6.86 2.22 -6.50
C SER A 126 -7.83 1.06 -6.72
N VAL A 127 -9.08 1.13 -6.23
CA VAL A 127 -10.04 0.01 -6.26
C VAL A 127 -10.25 -0.51 -7.67
N SER A 128 -10.35 0.37 -8.68
CA SER A 128 -10.57 -0.01 -10.08
C SER A 128 -9.44 -0.84 -10.70
N GLN A 129 -8.28 -0.91 -10.05
CA GLN A 129 -7.18 -1.78 -10.47
C GLN A 129 -7.44 -3.27 -10.12
N TYR A 130 -8.35 -3.55 -9.19
CA TYR A 130 -8.52 -4.87 -8.60
C TYR A 130 -9.97 -5.37 -8.54
N ALA A 131 -10.94 -4.47 -8.66
CA ALA A 131 -12.36 -4.79 -8.54
C ALA A 131 -13.23 -3.93 -9.47
N ALA A 132 -14.38 -4.45 -9.82
CA ALA A 132 -15.38 -3.76 -10.66
C ALA A 132 -16.15 -2.71 -9.83
N MET A 133 -15.46 -1.69 -9.35
CA MET A 133 -16.05 -0.57 -8.63
C MET A 133 -15.50 0.74 -9.16
N GLN A 134 -16.39 1.64 -9.56
CA GLN A 134 -16.02 3.00 -9.92
C GLN A 134 -16.32 3.92 -8.73
N ARG A 135 -15.31 4.65 -8.25
CA ARG A 135 -15.47 5.73 -7.29
C ARG A 135 -15.41 7.08 -8.01
N GLY A 136 -15.90 8.13 -7.34
CA GLY A 136 -16.03 9.46 -7.92
C GLY A 136 -14.73 10.04 -8.50
N ASP A 137 -14.84 11.21 -9.12
CA ASP A 137 -13.80 11.83 -9.96
C ASP A 137 -12.57 12.35 -9.20
N VAL A 138 -12.59 12.35 -7.85
CA VAL A 138 -11.48 12.81 -7.04
C VAL A 138 -10.42 11.72 -6.91
N LEU A 139 -9.23 11.99 -7.41
CA LEU A 139 -8.06 11.15 -7.20
C LEU A 139 -7.38 11.55 -5.89
N SER A 140 -7.40 10.67 -4.89
CA SER A 140 -6.67 10.88 -3.63
C SER A 140 -5.32 10.18 -3.68
N VAL A 141 -4.24 10.90 -3.30
CA VAL A 141 -2.85 10.47 -3.48
C VAL A 141 -2.06 10.68 -2.19
N TYR A 142 -1.37 9.65 -1.74
CA TYR A 142 -0.38 9.74 -0.67
C TYR A 142 0.94 10.32 -1.20
N CYS A 143 1.51 11.26 -0.45
CA CYS A 143 2.85 11.80 -0.69
C CYS A 143 3.61 11.93 0.64
N PRO A 144 4.93 11.72 0.68
CA PRO A 144 5.71 11.83 1.91
C PRO A 144 5.96 13.27 2.35
N ARG A 145 5.79 14.23 1.43
CA ARG A 145 5.83 15.69 1.69
C ARG A 145 5.07 16.45 0.61
N LEU A 146 4.48 17.58 0.98
CA LEU A 146 3.79 18.48 0.05
C LEU A 146 4.70 19.59 -0.49
N GLU A 147 5.76 19.93 0.25
CA GLU A 147 6.72 20.96 -0.15
C GLU A 147 7.33 20.67 -1.54
N GLY A 148 7.42 21.67 -2.38
CA GLY A 148 7.88 21.57 -3.77
C GLY A 148 6.91 20.88 -4.72
N LEU A 149 5.97 20.06 -4.23
CA LEU A 149 4.94 19.44 -5.05
C LEU A 149 3.85 20.46 -5.41
N LEU A 150 3.33 21.17 -4.41
CA LEU A 150 2.27 22.19 -4.60
C LEU A 150 2.72 23.32 -5.51
N GLU A 151 3.96 23.80 -5.34
CA GLU A 151 4.55 24.87 -6.16
C GLU A 151 4.60 24.51 -7.66
N ARG A 152 4.83 23.25 -7.98
CA ARG A 152 4.96 22.78 -9.37
C ARG A 152 3.66 22.29 -9.99
N LEU A 153 2.69 21.93 -9.16
CA LEU A 153 1.44 21.35 -9.63
C LEU A 153 0.51 22.39 -10.27
N GLY A 154 0.61 23.68 -9.86
CA GLY A 154 -0.11 24.79 -10.50
C GLY A 154 -1.63 24.74 -10.34
N GLY A 155 -2.15 23.86 -9.48
CA GLY A 155 -3.59 23.75 -9.23
C GLY A 155 -4.11 24.84 -8.30
N ARG A 156 -5.43 25.11 -8.37
CA ARG A 156 -6.11 25.99 -7.44
C ARG A 156 -6.66 25.15 -6.26
N GLU A 157 -6.46 25.62 -5.04
CA GLU A 157 -7.17 25.04 -3.89
C GLU A 157 -8.69 25.20 -4.08
N ASP A 158 -9.41 24.10 -3.96
CA ASP A 158 -10.85 24.05 -4.16
C ASP A 158 -11.49 22.97 -3.30
N ASP A 159 -12.17 23.36 -2.25
CA ASP A 159 -12.88 22.44 -1.36
C ASP A 159 -14.25 22.01 -1.87
N ARG A 160 -14.83 22.75 -2.84
CA ARG A 160 -16.18 22.47 -3.34
C ARG A 160 -16.17 21.45 -4.49
N PHE A 161 -15.24 21.63 -5.41
CA PHE A 161 -15.15 20.81 -6.63
C PHE A 161 -13.73 20.31 -6.89
N PRO A 162 -13.06 19.70 -5.90
CA PRO A 162 -11.73 19.17 -6.12
C PRO A 162 -11.79 17.99 -7.09
N ASN A 163 -10.74 17.81 -7.86
CA ASN A 163 -10.51 16.57 -8.62
C ASN A 163 -9.24 15.84 -8.19
N LEU A 164 -8.43 16.46 -7.32
CA LEU A 164 -7.25 15.89 -6.70
C LEU A 164 -7.26 16.17 -5.19
N GLU A 165 -6.90 15.18 -4.40
CA GLU A 165 -6.65 15.29 -2.97
C GLU A 165 -5.24 14.75 -2.69
N LEU A 166 -4.39 15.56 -2.09
CA LEU A 166 -3.05 15.19 -1.65
C LEU A 166 -3.05 14.96 -0.16
N LEU A 167 -2.51 13.84 0.27
CA LEU A 167 -2.49 13.39 1.67
C LEU A 167 -1.04 13.19 2.09
N GLU A 168 -0.49 14.13 2.88
CA GLU A 168 0.86 14.00 3.38
C GLU A 168 0.93 12.95 4.49
N THR A 169 1.71 11.92 4.24
CA THR A 169 1.98 10.87 5.22
C THR A 169 3.33 10.21 4.98
N ASP A 170 4.00 9.83 6.04
CA ASP A 170 5.22 9.02 6.01
C ASP A 170 4.99 7.59 6.52
N ASP A 171 3.75 7.14 6.57
CA ASP A 171 3.41 5.76 6.92
C ASP A 171 3.90 4.81 5.80
N GLU A 172 4.89 4.02 6.12
CA GLU A 172 5.53 3.10 5.16
C GLU A 172 4.56 2.09 4.56
N THR A 173 3.47 1.79 5.24
CA THR A 173 2.51 0.77 4.80
C THR A 173 1.77 1.15 3.53
N VAL A 174 1.57 2.44 3.26
CA VAL A 174 0.88 2.92 2.05
C VAL A 174 1.79 2.92 0.81
N TYR A 175 3.11 2.94 1.02
CA TYR A 175 4.13 2.89 -0.04
C TYR A 175 4.67 1.48 -0.29
N PHE A 176 4.23 0.52 0.51
CA PHE A 176 4.66 -0.87 0.40
C PHE A 176 3.92 -1.60 -0.71
N ASP A 177 4.66 -2.27 -1.60
CA ASP A 177 4.13 -3.01 -2.76
C ASP A 177 3.21 -2.15 -3.65
N ALA A 178 3.45 -0.83 -3.74
CA ALA A 178 2.74 0.01 -4.69
C ALA A 178 3.04 -0.44 -6.12
N ARG A 179 1.99 -0.58 -6.94
CA ARG A 179 2.07 -1.21 -8.25
C ARG A 179 1.93 -0.20 -9.37
N GLN A 180 2.74 -0.38 -10.39
CA GLN A 180 2.65 0.42 -11.62
C GLN A 180 1.40 0.02 -12.40
N GLY A 181 0.56 1.01 -12.72
CA GLY A 181 -0.57 0.87 -13.64
C GLY A 181 -0.57 2.07 -14.60
N GLY A 182 -0.29 1.82 -15.88
CA GLY A 182 0.06 2.89 -16.80
C GLY A 182 1.34 3.63 -16.35
N ASN A 183 1.30 4.96 -16.31
CA ASN A 183 2.43 5.76 -15.85
C ASN A 183 2.41 6.07 -14.35
N PHE A 184 1.38 5.66 -13.61
CA PHE A 184 1.16 6.06 -12.23
C PHE A 184 1.28 4.89 -11.25
N LEU A 185 1.50 5.20 -9.96
CA LEU A 185 1.59 4.21 -8.88
C LEU A 185 0.26 4.11 -8.12
N TRP A 186 -0.21 2.90 -7.97
CA TRP A 186 -1.44 2.52 -7.27
C TRP A 186 -1.11 1.75 -6.00
N ALA A 187 -1.93 1.89 -4.99
CA ALA A 187 -1.76 1.12 -3.76
C ALA A 187 -1.81 -0.39 -4.03
N SER A 188 -1.09 -1.15 -3.20
CA SER A 188 -1.14 -2.62 -3.25
C SER A 188 -2.56 -3.16 -3.02
N PRO A 189 -2.91 -4.34 -3.52
CA PRO A 189 -4.22 -4.94 -3.25
C PRO A 189 -4.46 -5.16 -1.76
N ILE A 190 -3.40 -5.40 -0.97
CA ILE A 190 -3.51 -5.53 0.49
C ILE A 190 -3.94 -4.19 1.11
N GLN A 191 -3.35 -3.08 0.70
CA GLN A 191 -3.73 -1.74 1.19
C GLN A 191 -5.17 -1.39 0.77
N VAL A 192 -5.53 -1.68 -0.49
CA VAL A 192 -6.90 -1.50 -0.99
C VAL A 192 -7.91 -2.27 -0.15
N TYR A 193 -7.66 -3.55 0.10
CA TYR A 193 -8.51 -4.39 0.94
C TYR A 193 -8.71 -3.80 2.33
N LEU A 194 -7.61 -3.43 2.99
CA LEU A 194 -7.64 -2.91 4.36
C LEU A 194 -8.41 -1.58 4.46
N GLU A 195 -8.24 -0.68 3.51
CA GLU A 195 -8.99 0.57 3.47
C GLU A 195 -10.49 0.35 3.19
N LEU A 196 -10.85 -0.54 2.27
CA LEU A 196 -12.25 -0.89 1.99
C LEU A 196 -12.94 -1.50 3.22
N MET A 197 -12.24 -2.31 4.01
CA MET A 197 -12.80 -2.91 5.22
C MET A 197 -13.13 -1.89 6.33
N THR A 198 -12.59 -0.67 6.26
CA THR A 198 -12.97 0.44 7.17
C THR A 198 -14.19 1.22 6.69
N GLY A 199 -14.63 1.00 5.46
CA GLY A 199 -15.72 1.71 4.82
C GLY A 199 -17.11 1.16 5.12
N ASP A 200 -18.06 1.56 4.29
CA ASP A 200 -19.46 1.15 4.39
C ASP A 200 -19.68 -0.31 3.91
N LYS A 201 -20.96 -0.74 3.88
CA LYS A 201 -21.34 -2.09 3.43
C LYS A 201 -20.89 -2.38 1.99
N ARG A 202 -21.03 -1.42 1.09
CA ARG A 202 -20.66 -1.56 -0.33
C ARG A 202 -19.13 -1.70 -0.48
N ASP A 203 -18.39 -0.96 0.30
CA ASP A 203 -16.93 -1.07 0.34
C ASP A 203 -16.48 -2.46 0.77
N ARG A 204 -17.09 -3.00 1.84
CA ARG A 204 -16.80 -4.35 2.33
C ARG A 204 -17.19 -5.45 1.35
N GLU A 205 -18.29 -5.31 0.62
CA GLU A 205 -18.66 -6.23 -0.46
C GLU A 205 -17.61 -6.20 -1.58
N THR A 206 -17.12 -5.02 -1.93
CA THR A 206 -16.05 -4.86 -2.94
C THR A 206 -14.71 -5.43 -2.43
N ALA A 207 -14.41 -5.30 -1.14
CA ALA A 207 -13.24 -5.89 -0.52
C ALA A 207 -13.17 -7.41 -0.73
N GLY A 208 -14.31 -8.10 -0.83
CA GLY A 208 -14.37 -9.52 -1.17
C GLY A 208 -13.70 -9.86 -2.51
N GLN A 209 -13.88 -9.04 -3.55
CA GLN A 209 -13.24 -9.21 -4.85
C GLN A 209 -11.72 -9.01 -4.74
N VAL A 210 -11.29 -7.99 -3.98
CA VAL A 210 -9.86 -7.71 -3.76
C VAL A 210 -9.21 -8.83 -2.94
N LYS A 211 -9.91 -9.39 -1.93
CA LYS A 211 -9.46 -10.56 -1.15
C LYS A 211 -9.12 -11.73 -2.06
N GLU A 212 -9.97 -12.03 -3.06
CA GLU A 212 -9.68 -13.11 -3.99
C GLU A 212 -8.39 -12.88 -4.80
N VAL A 213 -8.14 -11.62 -5.22
CA VAL A 213 -6.89 -11.26 -5.92
C VAL A 213 -5.67 -11.52 -5.03
N ILE A 214 -5.73 -11.13 -3.75
CA ILE A 214 -4.65 -11.33 -2.79
C ILE A 214 -4.39 -12.83 -2.59
N LEU A 215 -5.43 -13.62 -2.32
CA LEU A 215 -5.29 -15.04 -2.02
C LEU A 215 -4.84 -15.87 -3.23
N LYS A 216 -5.30 -15.55 -4.44
CA LYS A 216 -4.80 -16.17 -5.68
C LYS A 216 -3.31 -15.87 -5.89
N GLY A 217 -2.87 -14.64 -5.62
CA GLY A 217 -1.45 -14.26 -5.71
C GLY A 217 -0.57 -15.01 -4.71
N SER A 218 -1.04 -15.24 -3.49
CA SER A 218 -0.29 -15.96 -2.46
C SER A 218 -0.11 -17.46 -2.73
N THR A 219 -0.97 -18.08 -3.53
CA THR A 219 -0.92 -19.50 -3.86
C THR A 219 -0.10 -19.82 -5.12
N GLN A 220 0.21 -18.85 -5.98
CA GLN A 220 0.89 -19.06 -7.27
C GLN A 220 2.42 -19.06 -7.19
N VAL A 221 3.03 -18.98 -6.03
CA VAL A 221 4.49 -19.11 -5.91
C VAL A 221 4.85 -20.60 -5.89
N THR A 222 4.95 -21.16 -7.09
CA THR A 222 5.60 -22.47 -7.37
C THR A 222 7.09 -22.38 -7.02
N PRO A 223 7.73 -23.48 -6.63
CA PRO A 223 9.08 -23.59 -6.08
C PRO A 223 10.17 -23.05 -6.96
#